data_37e7b0333a3ef803aea5215b14ea107e
#
_entry.id   37e7b0333a3ef803aea5215b14ea107e
#
_cell.length_a   1.000
_cell.length_b   1.000
_cell.length_c   1.000
_cell.angle_alpha   90.00
_cell.angle_beta   90.00
_cell.angle_gamma   90.00
#
_symmetry.space_group_name_H-M   'P 1'
#
loop_
_entity.id
_entity.type
_entity.pdbx_description
1 polymer ?
#
loop_
_entity_poly.entity_id
_entity_poly.type
_entity_poly.pdbx_seq_one_letter_code
_entity_poly.pdbx_strand_id
1 'polypeptide(L)'
;MKAIERIEESIANLKENDFNIYFFVVDSQNVPNSSLAYIYELAKTLHDKKYNVTMLYQLQGEYTEAELYKKKKKGKQIDPSKVFTGVGEWLGKEYADIPHMNISHTQWKVSPADILFIPEAFSSLMFQTYQHKAPCRRIVLLQNFSYVTDFIPYGVEWKNYGIYDVVASTKQQESLIKSVFPYVRCKTLPPVVPSIFRKPIEPKKLLVNIITSDQRIANRIIKTFYWKYPMYKFISFVDLRNRPREEFAEKLREGAITIWVDNDTPFGHSAVEAIACDNILIGKVPEMVPEWMIDEDGGLNDCGIWTYDINVIPDLLANVVGAWMQDMVPEQLISAMDEVNTKYTVDKWEENVDGVMSTIINEQIKSFEQIKNSIKQKITNETKED
;
A
#
# COMPACT_ATOMS: atom_id res chain seq x y z
N MET A 1 18.07 14.62 -37.37
CA MET A 1 18.24 16.02 -36.89
C MET A 1 16.88 16.61 -36.51
N LYS A 2 16.01 17.00 -37.43
CA LYS A 2 14.71 17.68 -37.13
C LYS A 2 13.79 17.05 -36.07
N ALA A 3 13.82 15.72 -35.86
CA ALA A 3 13.00 15.07 -34.84
C ALA A 3 13.57 15.22 -33.42
N ILE A 4 14.89 15.19 -33.29
CA ILE A 4 15.59 15.38 -32.02
C ILE A 4 15.48 16.84 -31.59
N GLU A 5 15.68 17.77 -32.53
CA GLU A 5 15.52 19.21 -32.29
C GLU A 5 14.12 19.57 -31.78
N ARG A 6 13.08 19.00 -32.37
CA ARG A 6 11.70 19.19 -31.91
C ARG A 6 11.44 18.63 -30.51
N ILE A 7 12.06 17.51 -30.13
CA ILE A 7 11.97 16.94 -28.80
C ILE A 7 12.70 17.84 -27.80
N GLU A 8 13.90 18.29 -28.15
CA GLU A 8 14.71 19.20 -27.33
C GLU A 8 14.00 20.55 -27.11
N GLU A 9 13.38 21.13 -28.16
CA GLU A 9 12.56 22.34 -28.04
C GLU A 9 11.30 22.11 -27.18
N SER A 10 10.64 20.96 -27.32
CA SER A 10 9.49 20.60 -26.48
C SER A 10 9.86 20.51 -25.02
N ILE A 11 11.01 19.88 -24.69
CA ILE A 11 11.53 19.79 -23.32
C ILE A 11 11.91 21.18 -22.77
N ALA A 12 12.54 22.02 -23.61
CA ALA A 12 12.95 23.36 -23.21
C ALA A 12 11.77 24.29 -22.85
N ASN A 13 10.58 24.00 -23.37
CA ASN A 13 9.35 24.78 -23.16
C ASN A 13 8.44 24.28 -22.04
N LEU A 14 8.74 23.11 -21.41
CA LEU A 14 7.97 22.62 -20.26
C LEU A 14 8.11 23.57 -19.06
N LYS A 15 7.00 23.82 -18.37
CA LYS A 15 6.95 24.62 -17.14
C LYS A 15 7.22 23.72 -15.93
N GLU A 16 7.62 24.33 -14.81
CA GLU A 16 7.92 23.63 -13.54
C GLU A 16 6.80 22.72 -13.03
N ASN A 17 5.54 23.02 -13.37
CA ASN A 17 4.37 22.25 -12.92
C ASN A 17 3.80 21.32 -14.01
N ASP A 18 4.47 21.17 -15.13
CA ASP A 18 4.00 20.33 -16.25
C ASP A 18 4.50 18.87 -16.16
N PHE A 19 4.81 18.38 -14.95
CA PHE A 19 5.19 16.99 -14.74
C PHE A 19 4.04 16.14 -14.24
N ASN A 20 4.06 14.85 -14.60
CA ASN A 20 3.07 13.88 -14.18
C ASN A 20 3.66 12.92 -13.16
N ILE A 21 2.82 12.50 -12.22
CA ILE A 21 3.15 11.45 -11.24
C ILE A 21 2.33 10.22 -11.61
N TYR A 22 3.02 9.16 -11.95
CA TYR A 22 2.42 7.89 -12.34
C TYR A 22 2.61 6.85 -11.26
N PHE A 23 1.55 6.11 -10.94
CA PHE A 23 1.58 4.96 -10.06
C PHE A 23 1.20 3.71 -10.83
N PHE A 24 2.10 2.73 -10.87
CA PHE A 24 1.75 1.44 -11.46
C PHE A 24 0.97 0.60 -10.47
N VAL A 25 -0.14 0.02 -10.93
CA VAL A 25 -1.03 -0.82 -10.13
C VAL A 25 -1.49 -2.04 -10.92
N VAL A 26 -1.96 -3.05 -10.21
CA VAL A 26 -2.67 -4.20 -10.77
C VAL A 26 -4.15 -4.10 -10.46
N ASP A 27 -4.96 -4.74 -11.28
CA ASP A 27 -6.37 -4.93 -10.98
C ASP A 27 -6.54 -5.93 -9.84
N SER A 28 -7.15 -5.49 -8.75
CA SER A 28 -7.49 -6.36 -7.63
C SER A 28 -8.68 -7.27 -7.90
N GLN A 29 -9.35 -7.14 -9.04
CA GLN A 29 -10.60 -7.83 -9.35
C GLN A 29 -11.67 -7.66 -8.25
N ASN A 30 -11.71 -6.48 -7.67
CA ASN A 30 -12.60 -6.11 -6.55
C ASN A 30 -12.32 -6.90 -5.24
N VAL A 31 -11.11 -7.46 -5.09
CA VAL A 31 -10.68 -8.11 -3.84
C VAL A 31 -9.83 -7.12 -3.03
N PRO A 32 -10.15 -6.89 -1.75
CA PRO A 32 -9.37 -6.01 -0.88
C PRO A 32 -7.89 -6.41 -0.81
N ASN A 33 -7.02 -5.41 -0.93
CA ASN A 33 -5.57 -5.58 -0.91
C ASN A 33 -4.91 -4.36 -0.25
N SER A 34 -4.24 -4.58 0.88
CA SER A 34 -3.62 -3.51 1.68
C SER A 34 -2.50 -2.78 0.95
N SER A 35 -1.72 -3.50 0.12
CA SER A 35 -0.64 -2.89 -0.66
C SER A 35 -1.21 -1.93 -1.71
N LEU A 36 -2.31 -2.30 -2.37
CA LEU A 36 -3.02 -1.39 -3.28
C LEU A 36 -3.64 -0.22 -2.53
N ALA A 37 -4.25 -0.46 -1.37
CA ALA A 37 -4.80 0.62 -0.55
C ALA A 37 -3.75 1.68 -0.24
N TYR A 38 -2.55 1.29 0.19
CA TYR A 38 -1.44 2.22 0.44
C TYR A 38 -1.07 3.06 -0.79
N ILE A 39 -0.99 2.44 -1.97
CA ILE A 39 -0.67 3.16 -3.22
C ILE A 39 -1.77 4.16 -3.56
N TYR A 40 -3.03 3.77 -3.42
CA TYR A 40 -4.17 4.65 -3.69
C TYR A 40 -4.29 5.78 -2.67
N GLU A 41 -3.97 5.54 -1.38
CA GLU A 41 -3.91 6.61 -0.37
C GLU A 41 -2.86 7.67 -0.75
N LEU A 42 -1.67 7.24 -1.17
CA LEU A 42 -0.63 8.16 -1.62
C LEU A 42 -1.06 8.92 -2.88
N ALA A 43 -1.58 8.21 -3.86
CA ALA A 43 -2.06 8.80 -5.11
C ALA A 43 -3.18 9.82 -4.86
N LYS A 44 -4.16 9.47 -3.99
CA LYS A 44 -5.26 10.36 -3.62
C LYS A 44 -4.76 11.60 -2.91
N THR A 45 -3.89 11.44 -1.93
CA THR A 45 -3.32 12.60 -1.19
C THR A 45 -2.64 13.57 -2.15
N LEU A 46 -1.87 13.07 -3.11
CA LEU A 46 -1.22 13.92 -4.12
C LEU A 46 -2.21 14.53 -5.11
N HIS A 47 -3.22 13.78 -5.53
CA HIS A 47 -4.29 14.28 -6.41
C HIS A 47 -5.10 15.40 -5.73
N ASP A 48 -5.44 15.26 -4.45
CA ASP A 48 -6.14 16.27 -3.66
C ASP A 48 -5.30 17.54 -3.50
N LYS A 49 -3.97 17.41 -3.42
CA LYS A 49 -2.99 18.51 -3.45
C LYS A 49 -2.76 19.11 -4.85
N LYS A 50 -3.56 18.68 -5.85
CA LYS A 50 -3.57 19.20 -7.24
C LYS A 50 -2.34 18.85 -8.06
N TYR A 51 -1.62 17.78 -7.72
CA TYR A 51 -0.63 17.20 -8.63
C TYR A 51 -1.32 16.42 -9.76
N ASN A 52 -0.68 16.35 -10.93
CA ASN A 52 -1.14 15.54 -12.05
C ASN A 52 -0.84 14.06 -11.80
N VAL A 53 -1.76 13.37 -11.12
CA VAL A 53 -1.62 11.96 -10.78
C VAL A 53 -2.39 11.09 -11.75
N THR A 54 -1.79 9.98 -12.20
CA THR A 54 -2.45 8.97 -13.03
C THR A 54 -2.03 7.57 -12.59
N MET A 55 -3.01 6.70 -12.40
CA MET A 55 -2.79 5.28 -12.14
C MET A 55 -2.56 4.54 -13.45
N LEU A 56 -1.44 3.84 -13.56
CA LEU A 56 -1.10 3.03 -14.74
C LEU A 56 -1.38 1.57 -14.46
N TYR A 57 -2.01 0.89 -15.38
CA TYR A 57 -2.22 -0.54 -15.29
C TYR A 57 -1.96 -1.24 -16.63
N GLN A 58 -1.67 -2.53 -16.55
CA GLN A 58 -1.44 -3.36 -17.72
C GLN A 58 -2.27 -4.64 -17.61
N LEU A 59 -3.12 -4.88 -18.63
CA LEU A 59 -3.88 -6.11 -18.76
C LEU A 59 -3.57 -6.79 -20.09
N GLN A 60 -3.29 -8.08 -20.04
CA GLN A 60 -3.03 -8.88 -21.21
C GLN A 60 -4.35 -9.18 -21.93
N GLY A 61 -4.50 -8.73 -23.18
CA GLY A 61 -5.67 -9.00 -23.99
C GLY A 61 -6.95 -8.30 -23.51
N GLU A 62 -6.84 -7.11 -22.93
CA GLU A 62 -7.97 -6.30 -22.51
C GLU A 62 -8.96 -6.05 -23.67
N TYR A 63 -10.24 -6.09 -23.33
CA TYR A 63 -11.29 -5.73 -24.27
C TYR A 63 -11.47 -4.22 -24.33
N THR A 64 -11.48 -3.69 -25.56
CA THR A 64 -11.95 -2.32 -25.78
C THR A 64 -13.44 -2.19 -25.44
N GLU A 65 -13.91 -0.98 -25.12
CA GLU A 65 -15.35 -0.73 -24.89
C GLU A 65 -16.24 -1.23 -26.02
N ALA A 66 -15.79 -1.06 -27.27
CA ALA A 66 -16.51 -1.55 -28.43
C ALA A 66 -16.62 -3.07 -28.50
N GLU A 67 -15.57 -3.79 -28.08
CA GLU A 67 -15.56 -5.25 -28.00
C GLU A 67 -16.41 -5.75 -26.83
N LEU A 68 -16.37 -5.11 -25.67
CA LEU A 68 -17.25 -5.38 -24.54
C LEU A 68 -18.71 -5.21 -24.91
N TYR A 69 -19.05 -4.12 -25.58
CA TYR A 69 -20.41 -3.87 -26.07
C TYR A 69 -20.87 -4.95 -27.06
N LYS A 70 -20.01 -5.30 -28.04
CA LYS A 70 -20.31 -6.36 -29.03
C LYS A 70 -20.48 -7.73 -28.37
N LYS A 71 -19.68 -8.06 -27.38
CA LYS A 71 -19.79 -9.32 -26.65
C LYS A 71 -21.06 -9.38 -25.81
N LYS A 72 -21.38 -8.33 -25.04
CA LYS A 72 -22.63 -8.22 -24.28
C LYS A 72 -23.87 -8.37 -25.19
N LYS A 73 -23.89 -7.65 -26.32
CA LYS A 73 -24.99 -7.73 -27.27
C LYS A 73 -25.17 -9.13 -27.90
N LYS A 74 -24.07 -9.91 -28.01
CA LYS A 74 -24.12 -11.28 -28.58
C LYS A 74 -24.28 -12.35 -27.48
N GLY A 75 -24.51 -11.99 -26.20
CA GLY A 75 -24.64 -12.94 -25.10
C GLY A 75 -23.36 -13.77 -24.84
N LYS A 76 -22.21 -13.34 -25.35
CA LYS A 76 -20.95 -14.04 -25.15
C LYS A 76 -20.39 -13.76 -23.75
N GLN A 77 -19.87 -14.82 -23.11
CA GLN A 77 -19.19 -14.69 -21.84
C GLN A 77 -17.98 -13.75 -21.99
N ILE A 78 -17.86 -12.81 -21.06
CA ILE A 78 -16.72 -11.89 -20.95
C ILE A 78 -15.76 -12.54 -19.96
N ASP A 79 -14.50 -12.66 -20.36
CA ASP A 79 -13.43 -13.10 -19.46
C ASP A 79 -13.11 -11.97 -18.48
N PRO A 80 -13.37 -12.14 -17.16
CA PRO A 80 -13.13 -11.10 -16.17
C PRO A 80 -11.67 -10.65 -16.11
N SER A 81 -10.71 -11.55 -16.38
CA SER A 81 -9.28 -11.24 -16.37
C SER A 81 -8.84 -10.25 -17.44
N LYS A 82 -9.72 -9.96 -18.40
CA LYS A 82 -9.48 -9.04 -19.53
C LYS A 82 -10.17 -7.69 -19.37
N VAL A 83 -10.76 -7.43 -18.21
CA VAL A 83 -11.47 -6.18 -17.91
C VAL A 83 -10.88 -5.60 -16.66
N PHE A 84 -10.35 -4.38 -16.76
CA PHE A 84 -9.91 -3.65 -15.57
C PHE A 84 -11.12 -3.15 -14.79
N THR A 85 -11.23 -3.53 -13.52
CA THR A 85 -12.33 -3.14 -12.64
C THR A 85 -12.02 -1.88 -11.82
N GLY A 86 -10.80 -1.35 -11.95
CA GLY A 86 -10.34 -0.18 -11.21
C GLY A 86 -10.10 -0.51 -9.74
N VAL A 87 -10.34 0.47 -8.87
CA VAL A 87 -10.26 0.30 -7.42
C VAL A 87 -11.39 -0.58 -6.91
N GLY A 88 -12.46 -0.68 -7.68
CA GLY A 88 -13.67 -1.34 -7.28
C GLY A 88 -14.38 -0.64 -6.12
N GLU A 89 -15.45 -1.25 -5.64
CA GLU A 89 -16.23 -0.71 -4.52
C GLU A 89 -15.59 -0.98 -3.15
N TRP A 90 -14.58 -1.83 -3.11
CA TRP A 90 -13.98 -2.28 -1.85
C TRP A 90 -13.16 -1.21 -1.14
N LEU A 91 -12.52 -0.28 -1.86
CA LEU A 91 -11.68 0.75 -1.25
C LEU A 91 -12.47 2.02 -0.89
N GLY A 92 -13.36 2.45 -1.77
CA GLY A 92 -14.18 3.64 -1.60
C GLY A 92 -14.36 4.41 -2.91
N LYS A 93 -15.48 5.13 -3.04
CA LYS A 93 -15.82 5.90 -4.25
C LYS A 93 -14.90 7.09 -4.48
N GLU A 94 -14.33 7.62 -3.43
CA GLU A 94 -13.42 8.77 -3.43
C GLU A 94 -12.11 8.53 -4.19
N TYR A 95 -11.77 7.27 -4.45
CA TYR A 95 -10.59 6.91 -5.24
C TYR A 95 -10.88 6.77 -6.73
N ALA A 96 -12.15 6.75 -7.12
CA ALA A 96 -12.57 6.59 -8.52
C ALA A 96 -12.26 7.83 -9.38
N ASP A 97 -12.11 9.01 -8.75
CA ASP A 97 -11.82 10.26 -9.45
C ASP A 97 -10.37 10.38 -9.91
N ILE A 98 -9.47 9.52 -9.41
CA ILE A 98 -8.08 9.50 -9.85
C ILE A 98 -8.03 8.94 -11.29
N PRO A 99 -7.41 9.64 -12.26
CA PRO A 99 -7.30 9.15 -13.64
C PRO A 99 -6.59 7.80 -13.73
N HIS A 100 -7.13 6.89 -14.54
CA HIS A 100 -6.53 5.59 -14.84
C HIS A 100 -6.20 5.46 -16.32
N MET A 101 -5.04 4.87 -16.64
CA MET A 101 -4.57 4.65 -18.00
C MET A 101 -4.10 3.22 -18.21
N ASN A 102 -4.65 2.53 -19.21
CA ASN A 102 -4.14 1.25 -19.66
C ASN A 102 -2.91 1.45 -20.55
N ILE A 103 -1.77 0.88 -20.17
CA ILE A 103 -0.52 0.96 -20.93
C ILE A 103 -0.26 -0.26 -21.81
N SER A 104 -1.16 -1.26 -21.83
CA SER A 104 -0.99 -2.48 -22.65
C SER A 104 -1.07 -2.20 -24.14
N HIS A 105 -1.91 -1.26 -24.53
CA HIS A 105 -2.24 -0.97 -25.93
C HIS A 105 -2.05 0.51 -26.31
N THR A 106 -1.59 1.33 -25.40
CA THR A 106 -1.42 2.76 -25.60
C THR A 106 0.05 3.10 -25.64
N GLN A 107 0.48 3.91 -26.61
CA GLN A 107 1.81 4.50 -26.57
C GLN A 107 1.86 5.50 -25.40
N TRP A 108 2.30 5.01 -24.27
CA TRP A 108 2.53 5.84 -23.10
C TRP A 108 3.76 6.72 -23.34
N LYS A 109 3.54 8.01 -23.39
CA LYS A 109 4.60 9.01 -23.54
C LYS A 109 4.98 9.55 -22.18
N VAL A 110 6.25 9.43 -21.82
CA VAL A 110 6.82 9.98 -20.60
C VAL A 110 7.88 11.01 -20.93
N SER A 111 7.98 12.02 -20.09
CA SER A 111 8.99 13.08 -20.19
C SER A 111 10.07 12.91 -19.11
N PRO A 112 11.23 13.58 -19.27
CA PRO A 112 12.24 13.63 -18.21
C PRO A 112 11.78 14.33 -16.93
N ALA A 113 10.69 15.09 -16.99
CA ALA A 113 10.09 15.76 -15.83
C ALA A 113 9.21 14.80 -15.00
N ASP A 114 8.70 13.72 -15.60
CA ASP A 114 7.75 12.83 -14.96
C ASP A 114 8.38 11.91 -13.90
N ILE A 115 7.55 11.48 -12.96
CA ILE A 115 7.90 10.52 -11.91
C ILE A 115 7.02 9.27 -12.08
N LEU A 116 7.64 8.09 -12.03
CA LEU A 116 6.95 6.81 -12.06
C LEU A 116 7.23 6.02 -10.79
N PHE A 117 6.20 5.74 -10.02
CA PHE A 117 6.23 4.83 -8.90
C PHE A 117 5.91 3.41 -9.34
N ILE A 118 6.80 2.46 -8.98
CA ILE A 118 6.68 1.04 -9.32
C ILE A 118 6.70 0.24 -8.03
N PRO A 119 5.68 -0.57 -7.72
CA PRO A 119 5.76 -1.48 -6.58
C PRO A 119 6.89 -2.49 -6.74
N GLU A 120 7.50 -2.90 -5.65
CA GLU A 120 8.67 -3.79 -5.61
C GLU A 120 8.47 -5.13 -6.31
N ALA A 121 7.24 -5.63 -6.35
CA ALA A 121 6.88 -6.89 -7.02
C ALA A 121 6.98 -6.83 -8.56
N PHE A 122 7.13 -5.63 -9.16
CA PHE A 122 7.10 -5.46 -10.62
C PHE A 122 8.48 -5.29 -11.25
N SER A 123 9.40 -6.23 -10.99
CA SER A 123 10.73 -6.24 -11.59
C SER A 123 10.69 -6.26 -13.13
N SER A 124 9.67 -6.89 -13.73
CA SER A 124 9.47 -6.92 -15.18
C SER A 124 9.21 -5.51 -15.76
N LEU A 125 8.44 -4.68 -15.08
CA LEU A 125 8.20 -3.29 -15.49
C LEU A 125 9.47 -2.44 -15.31
N MET A 126 10.21 -2.65 -14.22
CA MET A 126 11.52 -1.99 -14.01
C MET A 126 12.46 -2.29 -15.18
N PHE A 127 12.54 -3.57 -15.60
CA PHE A 127 13.34 -4.01 -16.72
C PHE A 127 12.85 -3.41 -18.05
N GLN A 128 11.56 -3.46 -18.34
CA GLN A 128 10.97 -2.90 -19.58
C GLN A 128 11.23 -1.40 -19.69
N THR A 129 10.99 -0.63 -18.62
CA THR A 129 11.26 0.82 -18.62
C THR A 129 12.75 1.14 -18.80
N TYR A 130 13.64 0.27 -18.32
CA TYR A 130 15.07 0.39 -18.54
C TYR A 130 15.45 0.08 -19.99
N GLN A 131 14.96 -1.03 -20.57
CA GLN A 131 15.23 -1.40 -21.97
C GLN A 131 14.75 -0.33 -22.95
N HIS A 132 13.56 0.23 -22.70
CA HIS A 132 12.99 1.29 -23.54
C HIS A 132 13.55 2.69 -23.23
N LYS A 133 14.54 2.79 -22.33
CA LYS A 133 15.18 4.04 -21.92
C LYS A 133 14.14 5.10 -21.55
N ALA A 134 13.12 4.71 -20.78
CA ALA A 134 12.13 5.65 -20.28
C ALA A 134 12.82 6.82 -19.56
N PRO A 135 12.60 8.06 -19.99
CA PRO A 135 13.37 9.21 -19.49
C PRO A 135 12.92 9.66 -18.10
N CYS A 136 11.76 9.21 -17.61
CA CYS A 136 11.20 9.61 -16.32
C CYS A 136 12.03 9.09 -15.13
N ARG A 137 11.94 9.79 -14.00
CA ARG A 137 12.46 9.30 -12.73
C ARG A 137 11.63 8.10 -12.27
N ARG A 138 12.29 7.00 -11.93
CA ARG A 138 11.64 5.77 -11.47
C ARG A 138 11.94 5.57 -9.99
N ILE A 139 10.91 5.36 -9.20
CA ILE A 139 10.97 5.19 -7.75
C ILE A 139 10.27 3.89 -7.39
N VAL A 140 10.93 3.05 -6.63
CA VAL A 140 10.30 1.82 -6.12
C VAL A 140 9.54 2.12 -4.85
N LEU A 141 8.25 1.69 -4.80
CA LEU A 141 7.47 1.64 -3.57
C LEU A 141 7.74 0.28 -2.90
N LEU A 142 8.46 0.30 -1.80
CA LEU A 142 8.84 -0.90 -1.06
C LEU A 142 7.92 -1.09 0.14
N GLN A 143 7.02 -2.04 0.04
CA GLN A 143 6.09 -2.40 1.11
C GLN A 143 6.44 -3.74 1.76
N ASN A 144 6.98 -4.69 0.97
CA ASN A 144 7.38 -6.00 1.48
C ASN A 144 8.66 -6.48 0.80
N PHE A 145 9.73 -6.59 1.58
CA PHE A 145 11.03 -7.03 1.06
C PHE A 145 11.02 -8.47 0.51
N SER A 146 10.11 -9.34 0.97
CA SER A 146 9.99 -10.70 0.43
C SER A 146 9.73 -10.69 -1.08
N TYR A 147 8.92 -9.73 -1.57
CA TYR A 147 8.69 -9.60 -3.01
C TYR A 147 9.94 -9.18 -3.80
N VAL A 148 10.88 -8.48 -3.15
CA VAL A 148 12.17 -8.16 -3.80
C VAL A 148 12.94 -9.45 -4.09
N THR A 149 12.96 -10.37 -3.13
CA THR A 149 13.65 -11.67 -3.28
C THR A 149 12.93 -12.62 -4.22
N ASP A 150 11.60 -12.57 -4.26
CA ASP A 150 10.78 -13.47 -5.08
C ASP A 150 10.79 -13.09 -6.57
N PHE A 151 10.83 -11.79 -6.87
CA PHE A 151 10.63 -11.29 -8.25
C PHE A 151 11.91 -10.78 -8.93
N ILE A 152 13.02 -10.62 -8.22
CA ILE A 152 14.31 -10.26 -8.85
C ILE A 152 15.08 -11.54 -9.18
N PRO A 153 15.51 -11.72 -10.45
CA PRO A 153 16.31 -12.88 -10.84
C PRO A 153 17.66 -12.95 -10.10
N TYR A 154 18.18 -14.15 -9.90
CA TYR A 154 19.50 -14.35 -9.30
C TYR A 154 20.59 -13.55 -10.02
N GLY A 155 21.45 -12.88 -9.26
CA GLY A 155 22.56 -12.10 -9.79
C GLY A 155 22.16 -10.74 -10.40
N VAL A 156 20.89 -10.37 -10.28
CA VAL A 156 20.38 -9.07 -10.73
C VAL A 156 20.11 -8.20 -9.51
N GLU A 157 20.45 -6.92 -9.62
CA GLU A 157 20.17 -5.90 -8.63
C GLU A 157 19.36 -4.77 -9.26
N TRP A 158 18.71 -3.95 -8.46
CA TRP A 158 17.95 -2.80 -8.95
C TRP A 158 18.80 -1.81 -9.78
N LYS A 159 20.10 -1.65 -9.47
CA LYS A 159 20.99 -0.82 -10.30
C LYS A 159 21.10 -1.32 -11.76
N ASN A 160 20.95 -2.64 -12.00
CA ASN A 160 20.94 -3.20 -13.35
C ASN A 160 19.71 -2.76 -14.15
N TYR A 161 18.66 -2.32 -13.46
CA TYR A 161 17.47 -1.71 -14.05
C TYR A 161 17.48 -0.18 -13.96
N GLY A 162 18.57 0.41 -13.48
CA GLY A 162 18.72 1.86 -13.31
C GLY A 162 17.80 2.42 -12.21
N ILE A 163 17.46 1.63 -11.20
CA ILE A 163 16.68 2.03 -10.03
C ILE A 163 17.64 2.38 -8.89
N TYR A 164 17.49 3.59 -8.37
CA TYR A 164 18.29 4.13 -7.26
C TYR A 164 17.43 4.78 -6.18
N ASP A 165 16.17 5.11 -6.46
CA ASP A 165 15.26 5.77 -5.55
C ASP A 165 14.20 4.81 -5.02
N VAL A 166 13.98 4.85 -3.71
CA VAL A 166 13.05 3.97 -3.00
C VAL A 166 12.25 4.79 -2.00
N VAL A 167 10.95 4.49 -1.90
CA VAL A 167 10.10 4.92 -0.79
C VAL A 167 9.64 3.65 -0.07
N ALA A 168 10.11 3.46 1.15
CA ALA A 168 9.77 2.30 1.98
C ALA A 168 8.59 2.63 2.90
N SER A 169 7.70 1.67 3.12
CA SER A 169 6.55 1.85 4.00
C SER A 169 6.90 1.85 5.49
N THR A 170 8.07 1.34 5.88
CA THR A 170 8.53 1.30 7.27
C THR A 170 10.03 1.54 7.35
N LYS A 171 10.52 1.97 8.52
CA LYS A 171 11.96 2.10 8.80
C LYS A 171 12.67 0.75 8.74
N GLN A 172 11.98 -0.32 9.10
CA GLN A 172 12.51 -1.68 9.01
C GLN A 172 12.77 -2.06 7.55
N GLN A 173 11.82 -1.80 6.63
CA GLN A 173 12.01 -2.03 5.20
C GLN A 173 13.13 -1.15 4.63
N GLU A 174 13.21 0.12 5.06
CA GLU A 174 14.32 1.01 4.70
C GLU A 174 15.68 0.46 5.13
N SER A 175 15.80 0.00 6.38
CA SER A 175 17.04 -0.56 6.92
C SER A 175 17.43 -1.83 6.17
N LEU A 176 16.46 -2.69 5.88
CA LEU A 176 16.70 -3.95 5.19
C LEU A 176 17.16 -3.71 3.75
N ILE A 177 16.47 -2.85 2.98
CA ILE A 177 16.87 -2.59 1.59
C ILE A 177 18.24 -1.91 1.49
N LYS A 178 18.57 -1.00 2.41
CA LYS A 178 19.89 -0.36 2.47
C LYS A 178 21.01 -1.34 2.83
N SER A 179 20.73 -2.36 3.62
CA SER A 179 21.71 -3.42 3.94
C SER A 179 22.05 -4.29 2.74
N VAL A 180 21.06 -4.53 1.86
CA VAL A 180 21.21 -5.37 0.66
C VAL A 180 21.68 -4.54 -0.53
N PHE A 181 21.11 -3.35 -0.73
CA PHE A 181 21.45 -2.44 -1.83
C PHE A 181 21.92 -1.08 -1.28
N PRO A 182 23.15 -0.95 -0.78
CA PRO A 182 23.63 0.26 -0.09
C PRO A 182 23.69 1.51 -0.98
N TYR A 183 23.57 1.35 -2.29
CA TYR A 183 23.56 2.44 -3.28
C TYR A 183 22.18 3.11 -3.42
N VAL A 184 21.11 2.57 -2.85
CA VAL A 184 19.77 3.16 -2.98
C VAL A 184 19.58 4.36 -2.07
N ARG A 185 18.91 5.37 -2.58
CA ARG A 185 18.41 6.53 -1.82
C ARG A 185 17.00 6.18 -1.34
N CYS A 186 16.89 5.78 -0.10
CA CYS A 186 15.62 5.37 0.48
C CYS A 186 15.08 6.43 1.44
N LYS A 187 13.78 6.69 1.35
CA LYS A 187 13.00 7.52 2.28
C LYS A 187 11.88 6.65 2.84
N THR A 188 11.53 6.85 4.12
CA THR A 188 10.41 6.16 4.74
C THR A 188 9.14 7.00 4.67
N LEU A 189 8.05 6.38 4.24
CA LEU A 189 6.70 6.96 4.27
C LEU A 189 5.77 5.95 4.98
N PRO A 190 5.55 6.08 6.30
CA PRO A 190 4.69 5.17 7.05
C PRO A 190 3.25 5.21 6.52
N PRO A 191 2.52 4.09 6.56
CA PRO A 191 1.12 4.05 6.15
C PRO A 191 0.22 4.92 7.04
N VAL A 192 -0.98 5.21 6.53
CA VAL A 192 -2.03 5.90 7.27
C VAL A 192 -3.11 4.93 7.73
N VAL A 193 -3.73 5.22 8.85
CA VAL A 193 -5.02 4.66 9.24
C VAL A 193 -6.11 5.66 8.82
N PRO A 194 -6.91 5.37 7.80
CA PRO A 194 -7.95 6.28 7.33
C PRO A 194 -8.99 6.57 8.42
N SER A 195 -9.59 7.76 8.37
CA SER A 195 -10.54 8.25 9.39
C SER A 195 -11.81 7.41 9.55
N ILE A 196 -12.09 6.51 8.60
CA ILE A 196 -13.18 5.53 8.72
C ILE A 196 -12.92 4.54 9.86
N PHE A 197 -11.64 4.26 10.17
CA PHE A 197 -11.20 3.47 11.31
C PHE A 197 -10.99 4.40 12.51
N ARG A 198 -12.00 4.48 13.36
CA ARG A 198 -12.01 5.36 14.53
C ARG A 198 -12.71 4.69 15.71
N LYS A 199 -12.44 5.16 16.89
CA LYS A 199 -13.15 4.73 18.08
C LYS A 199 -14.67 4.86 17.87
N PRO A 200 -15.46 3.82 18.21
CA PRO A 200 -16.90 3.86 18.06
C PRO A 200 -17.53 4.88 19.04
N ILE A 201 -18.66 5.44 18.65
CA ILE A 201 -19.51 6.26 19.54
C ILE A 201 -20.39 5.33 20.38
N GLU A 202 -20.90 4.27 19.76
CA GLU A 202 -21.74 3.27 20.41
C GLU A 202 -20.91 2.31 21.25
N PRO A 203 -21.45 1.78 22.36
CA PRO A 203 -20.77 0.75 23.15
C PRO A 203 -20.47 -0.50 22.31
N LYS A 204 -19.28 -1.02 22.48
CA LYS A 204 -18.88 -2.25 21.80
C LYS A 204 -19.65 -3.46 22.28
N LYS A 205 -19.89 -4.39 21.35
CA LYS A 205 -20.49 -5.69 21.64
C LYS A 205 -19.42 -6.74 21.89
N LEU A 206 -19.73 -7.72 22.70
CA LEU A 206 -18.88 -8.90 22.87
C LEU A 206 -18.97 -9.77 21.60
N LEU A 207 -18.35 -9.28 20.56
CA LEU A 207 -18.22 -9.86 19.25
C LEU A 207 -16.72 -10.00 18.95
N VAL A 208 -16.29 -11.17 18.45
CA VAL A 208 -14.90 -11.45 18.11
C VAL A 208 -14.73 -11.41 16.61
N ASN A 209 -13.99 -10.43 16.13
CA ASN A 209 -13.58 -10.36 14.74
C ASN A 209 -12.38 -11.29 14.50
N ILE A 210 -12.29 -11.93 13.33
CA ILE A 210 -11.12 -12.73 12.93
C ILE A 210 -10.59 -12.19 11.61
N ILE A 211 -9.32 -11.89 11.62
CA ILE A 211 -8.53 -11.45 10.47
C ILE A 211 -7.42 -12.46 10.24
N THR A 212 -7.55 -13.24 9.17
CA THR A 212 -6.53 -14.18 8.72
C THR A 212 -6.74 -14.51 7.25
N SER A 213 -5.69 -14.76 6.49
CA SER A 213 -5.77 -15.22 5.10
C SER A 213 -6.22 -16.68 4.97
N ASP A 214 -6.01 -17.52 5.99
CA ASP A 214 -6.33 -18.96 5.97
C ASP A 214 -7.60 -19.29 6.77
N GLN A 215 -8.68 -19.69 6.06
CA GLN A 215 -9.93 -20.17 6.66
C GLN A 215 -9.75 -21.32 7.65
N ARG A 216 -8.78 -22.19 7.42
CA ARG A 216 -8.54 -23.35 8.29
C ARG A 216 -8.05 -22.89 9.66
N ILE A 217 -7.26 -21.81 9.70
CA ILE A 217 -6.79 -21.19 10.93
C ILE A 217 -7.97 -20.62 11.71
N ALA A 218 -8.83 -19.83 11.06
CA ALA A 218 -10.03 -19.27 11.68
C ALA A 218 -10.92 -20.38 12.27
N ASN A 219 -11.23 -21.41 11.47
CA ASN A 219 -12.05 -22.55 11.90
C ASN A 219 -11.44 -23.33 13.08
N ARG A 220 -10.11 -23.49 13.08
CA ARG A 220 -9.38 -24.16 14.15
C ARG A 220 -9.52 -23.39 15.46
N ILE A 221 -9.28 -22.08 15.44
CA ILE A 221 -9.37 -21.22 16.62
C ILE A 221 -10.81 -21.28 17.19
N ILE A 222 -11.83 -21.02 16.36
CA ILE A 222 -13.24 -20.97 16.76
C ILE A 222 -13.67 -22.31 17.37
N LYS A 223 -13.42 -23.42 16.69
CA LYS A 223 -13.83 -24.76 17.16
C LYS A 223 -13.13 -25.14 18.46
N THR A 224 -11.80 -24.89 18.54
CA THR A 224 -11.03 -25.19 19.76
C THR A 224 -11.54 -24.33 20.93
N PHE A 225 -11.85 -23.06 20.71
CA PHE A 225 -12.41 -22.19 21.73
C PHE A 225 -13.73 -22.74 22.27
N TYR A 226 -14.69 -23.09 21.42
CA TYR A 226 -15.97 -23.61 21.85
C TYR A 226 -15.89 -25.01 22.53
N TRP A 227 -14.91 -25.83 22.14
CA TRP A 227 -14.69 -27.13 22.78
C TRP A 227 -14.08 -26.99 24.16
N LYS A 228 -13.10 -26.09 24.33
CA LYS A 228 -12.45 -25.86 25.63
C LYS A 228 -13.31 -25.05 26.59
N TYR A 229 -14.11 -24.12 26.06
CA TYR A 229 -14.87 -23.14 26.83
C TYR A 229 -16.35 -23.12 26.43
N PRO A 230 -17.10 -24.23 26.69
CA PRO A 230 -18.50 -24.34 26.27
C PRO A 230 -19.44 -23.30 26.91
N MET A 231 -19.05 -22.68 28.06
CA MET A 231 -19.77 -21.60 28.69
C MET A 231 -19.81 -20.33 27.81
N TYR A 232 -18.90 -20.16 26.88
CA TYR A 232 -18.81 -19.00 25.97
C TYR A 232 -19.47 -19.24 24.60
N LYS A 233 -20.35 -20.23 24.46
CA LYS A 233 -21.07 -20.50 23.21
C LYS A 233 -21.95 -19.35 22.71
N PHE A 234 -22.27 -18.39 23.57
CA PHE A 234 -23.02 -17.20 23.21
C PHE A 234 -22.18 -16.13 22.48
N ILE A 235 -20.86 -16.25 22.48
CA ILE A 235 -19.98 -15.34 21.77
C ILE A 235 -20.06 -15.60 20.26
N SER A 236 -20.26 -14.56 19.48
CA SER A 236 -20.27 -14.62 18.03
C SER A 236 -18.90 -14.28 17.44
N PHE A 237 -18.54 -14.97 16.36
CA PHE A 237 -17.35 -14.67 15.58
C PHE A 237 -17.72 -14.14 14.21
N VAL A 238 -16.98 -13.15 13.73
CA VAL A 238 -17.12 -12.56 12.39
C VAL A 238 -15.81 -12.68 11.64
N ASP A 239 -15.86 -13.36 10.50
CA ASP A 239 -14.74 -13.44 9.57
C ASP A 239 -14.70 -12.17 8.72
N LEU A 240 -13.57 -11.46 8.76
CA LEU A 240 -13.39 -10.18 8.08
C LEU A 240 -12.63 -10.28 6.74
N ARG A 241 -12.38 -11.48 6.25
CA ARG A 241 -11.67 -11.64 4.95
C ARG A 241 -12.47 -11.08 3.79
N ASN A 242 -11.75 -10.43 2.88
CA ASN A 242 -12.28 -9.94 1.60
C ASN A 242 -13.52 -9.04 1.72
N ARG A 243 -13.72 -8.38 2.87
CA ARG A 243 -14.80 -7.42 3.03
C ARG A 243 -14.42 -6.06 2.47
N PRO A 244 -15.34 -5.35 1.82
CA PRO A 244 -15.14 -3.96 1.47
C PRO A 244 -14.73 -3.15 2.71
N ARG A 245 -13.90 -2.12 2.48
CA ARG A 245 -13.30 -1.32 3.58
C ARG A 245 -14.33 -0.75 4.54
N GLU A 246 -15.46 -0.27 4.02
CA GLU A 246 -16.53 0.30 4.84
C GLU A 246 -17.16 -0.74 5.77
N GLU A 247 -17.50 -1.93 5.23
CA GLU A 247 -18.05 -3.05 6.02
C GLU A 247 -17.01 -3.57 7.02
N PHE A 248 -15.74 -3.66 6.61
CA PHE A 248 -14.63 -4.06 7.47
C PHE A 248 -14.50 -3.11 8.68
N ALA A 249 -14.50 -1.79 8.43
CA ALA A 249 -14.44 -0.78 9.48
C ALA A 249 -15.68 -0.79 10.39
N GLU A 250 -16.88 -1.01 9.83
CA GLU A 250 -18.11 -1.15 10.60
C GLU A 250 -18.02 -2.31 11.60
N LYS A 251 -17.58 -3.48 11.15
CA LYS A 251 -17.44 -4.67 12.01
C LYS A 251 -16.35 -4.49 13.07
N LEU A 252 -15.26 -3.82 12.76
CA LEU A 252 -14.24 -3.47 13.77
C LEU A 252 -14.80 -2.51 14.82
N ARG A 253 -15.62 -1.53 14.44
CA ARG A 253 -16.25 -0.63 15.41
C ARG A 253 -17.31 -1.33 16.26
N GLU A 254 -18.00 -2.33 15.72
CA GLU A 254 -19.02 -3.09 16.44
C GLU A 254 -18.44 -4.05 17.48
N GLY A 255 -17.37 -4.78 17.11
CA GLY A 255 -16.76 -5.83 17.93
C GLY A 255 -15.77 -5.30 18.96
N ALA A 256 -15.68 -5.96 20.13
CA ALA A 256 -14.75 -5.59 21.19
C ALA A 256 -13.36 -6.23 21.03
N ILE A 257 -13.29 -7.39 20.42
CA ILE A 257 -12.06 -8.20 20.35
C ILE A 257 -11.76 -8.52 18.87
N THR A 258 -10.49 -8.46 18.49
CA THR A 258 -10.03 -8.90 17.17
C THR A 258 -8.91 -9.92 17.32
N ILE A 259 -9.07 -11.07 16.68
CA ILE A 259 -8.00 -12.05 16.51
C ILE A 259 -7.33 -11.76 15.17
N TRP A 260 -6.03 -11.50 15.21
CA TRP A 260 -5.23 -11.22 14.02
C TRP A 260 -4.13 -12.28 13.86
N VAL A 261 -4.16 -12.99 12.72
CA VAL A 261 -3.15 -14.00 12.37
C VAL A 261 -2.74 -13.78 10.91
N ASP A 262 -1.62 -13.10 10.74
CA ASP A 262 -0.99 -12.85 9.46
C ASP A 262 0.52 -13.08 9.61
N ASN A 263 1.11 -13.88 8.72
CA ASN A 263 2.52 -14.24 8.82
C ASN A 263 3.43 -13.34 7.96
N ASP A 264 2.90 -12.78 6.87
CA ASP A 264 3.70 -12.20 5.78
C ASP A 264 3.50 -10.70 5.61
N THR A 265 2.96 -10.01 6.61
CA THR A 265 2.70 -8.58 6.53
C THR A 265 3.75 -7.77 7.29
N PRO A 266 4.60 -6.99 6.60
CA PRO A 266 5.62 -6.16 7.28
C PRO A 266 5.06 -5.02 8.12
N PHE A 267 3.84 -4.55 7.81
CA PHE A 267 3.19 -3.48 8.57
C PHE A 267 1.96 -3.94 9.35
N GLY A 268 1.13 -4.83 8.82
CA GLY A 268 -0.07 -5.30 9.50
C GLY A 268 -1.19 -4.26 9.54
N HIS A 269 -1.54 -3.65 8.39
CA HIS A 269 -2.58 -2.62 8.29
C HIS A 269 -3.85 -2.95 9.07
N SER A 270 -4.40 -4.15 8.88
CA SER A 270 -5.65 -4.57 9.50
C SER A 270 -5.58 -4.66 11.04
N ALA A 271 -4.40 -4.92 11.60
CA ALA A 271 -4.20 -4.91 13.04
C ALA A 271 -4.22 -3.49 13.59
N VAL A 272 -3.53 -2.55 12.94
CA VAL A 272 -3.53 -1.14 13.36
C VAL A 272 -4.92 -0.51 13.16
N GLU A 273 -5.64 -0.87 12.09
CA GLU A 273 -7.03 -0.48 11.85
C GLU A 273 -7.97 -1.00 12.95
N ALA A 274 -7.73 -2.24 13.44
CA ALA A 274 -8.49 -2.78 14.58
C ALA A 274 -8.19 -2.02 15.89
N ILE A 275 -6.92 -1.70 16.16
CA ILE A 275 -6.52 -0.88 17.31
C ILE A 275 -7.20 0.51 17.23
N ALA A 276 -7.20 1.14 16.05
CA ALA A 276 -7.85 2.44 15.84
C ALA A 276 -9.37 2.41 16.07
N CYS A 277 -9.99 1.26 15.84
CA CYS A 277 -11.38 1.00 16.19
C CYS A 277 -11.57 0.57 17.66
N ASP A 278 -10.55 0.68 18.50
CA ASP A 278 -10.63 0.33 19.94
C ASP A 278 -10.92 -1.17 20.19
N ASN A 279 -10.34 -2.06 19.36
CA ASN A 279 -10.43 -3.51 19.57
C ASN A 279 -9.26 -4.01 20.40
N ILE A 280 -9.55 -4.85 21.40
CA ILE A 280 -8.52 -5.64 22.07
C ILE A 280 -7.96 -6.64 21.07
N LEU A 281 -6.68 -6.51 20.75
CA LEU A 281 -6.03 -7.33 19.74
C LEU A 281 -5.39 -8.56 20.38
N ILE A 282 -5.71 -9.74 19.86
CA ILE A 282 -5.04 -11.00 20.19
C ILE A 282 -4.38 -11.51 18.90
N GLY A 283 -3.09 -11.73 18.89
CA GLY A 283 -2.41 -12.08 17.64
C GLY A 283 -1.28 -13.09 17.79
N LYS A 284 -1.01 -13.77 16.68
CA LYS A 284 0.25 -14.48 16.50
C LYS A 284 1.30 -13.47 16.03
N VAL A 285 2.47 -13.47 16.67
CA VAL A 285 3.61 -12.66 16.23
C VAL A 285 4.02 -13.08 14.81
N PRO A 286 4.02 -12.15 13.82
CA PRO A 286 4.47 -12.45 12.46
C PRO A 286 5.96 -12.78 12.41
N GLU A 287 6.41 -13.41 11.32
CA GLU A 287 7.85 -13.68 11.11
C GLU A 287 8.66 -12.39 11.01
N MET A 288 8.12 -11.39 10.32
CA MET A 288 8.65 -10.02 10.31
C MET A 288 7.78 -9.19 11.26
N VAL A 289 8.29 -8.93 12.45
CA VAL A 289 7.56 -8.17 13.48
C VAL A 289 7.40 -6.71 13.04
N PRO A 290 6.17 -6.19 12.88
CA PRO A 290 5.94 -4.79 12.53
C PRO A 290 6.54 -3.82 13.56
N GLU A 291 7.06 -2.68 13.11
CA GLU A 291 7.73 -1.70 13.98
C GLU A 291 6.81 -1.15 15.09
N TRP A 292 5.50 -1.08 14.87
CA TRP A 292 4.54 -0.63 15.89
C TRP A 292 4.29 -1.65 17.01
N MET A 293 4.68 -2.92 16.80
CA MET A 293 4.64 -3.98 17.83
C MET A 293 5.88 -4.01 18.72
N ILE A 294 6.88 -3.20 18.42
CA ILE A 294 8.18 -3.22 19.11
C ILE A 294 8.25 -1.99 20.03
N ASP A 295 8.62 -2.20 21.28
CA ASP A 295 8.89 -1.15 22.25
C ASP A 295 10.31 -0.54 22.09
N GLU A 296 10.63 0.45 22.92
CA GLU A 296 11.94 1.12 22.89
C GLU A 296 13.10 0.21 23.26
N ASP A 297 12.84 -0.85 24.01
CA ASP A 297 13.84 -1.83 24.46
C ASP A 297 14.02 -2.99 23.47
N GLY A 298 13.21 -3.02 22.39
CA GLY A 298 13.22 -4.03 21.34
C GLY A 298 12.37 -5.26 21.66
N GLY A 299 11.57 -5.22 22.73
CA GLY A 299 10.56 -6.21 23.07
C GLY A 299 9.24 -6.02 22.33
N LEU A 300 8.29 -6.92 22.54
CA LEU A 300 6.93 -6.72 22.07
C LEU A 300 6.21 -5.77 23.02
N ASN A 301 5.60 -4.74 22.47
CA ASN A 301 4.80 -3.80 23.27
C ASN A 301 3.44 -4.39 23.70
N ASP A 302 2.82 -3.73 24.66
CA ASP A 302 1.56 -4.15 25.28
C ASP A 302 0.29 -3.69 24.52
N CYS A 303 0.40 -3.23 23.28
CA CYS A 303 -0.77 -2.80 22.49
C CYS A 303 -1.66 -3.96 21.98
N GLY A 304 -1.30 -5.18 22.32
CA GLY A 304 -2.03 -6.40 22.02
C GLY A 304 -1.54 -7.56 22.88
N ILE A 305 -2.24 -8.69 22.79
CA ILE A 305 -1.91 -9.92 23.51
C ILE A 305 -1.30 -10.90 22.51
N TRP A 306 0.02 -11.10 22.62
CA TRP A 306 0.81 -11.77 21.60
C TRP A 306 1.18 -13.19 21.96
N THR A 307 1.23 -14.08 20.98
CA THR A 307 1.73 -15.44 21.10
C THR A 307 2.48 -15.88 19.84
N TYR A 308 3.45 -16.78 20.01
CA TYR A 308 4.12 -17.47 18.91
C TYR A 308 3.39 -18.75 18.49
N ASP A 309 2.52 -19.29 19.37
CA ASP A 309 1.76 -20.52 19.12
C ASP A 309 0.26 -20.22 18.95
N ILE A 310 -0.23 -20.44 17.74
CA ILE A 310 -1.64 -20.26 17.39
C ILE A 310 -2.60 -21.12 18.25
N ASN A 311 -2.12 -22.25 18.80
CA ASN A 311 -2.93 -23.12 19.63
C ASN A 311 -3.28 -22.52 21.00
N VAL A 312 -2.55 -21.50 21.44
CA VAL A 312 -2.77 -20.78 22.69
C VAL A 312 -3.85 -19.69 22.52
N ILE A 313 -4.12 -19.23 21.30
CA ILE A 313 -5.10 -18.16 21.05
C ILE A 313 -6.48 -18.42 21.70
N PRO A 314 -7.05 -19.63 21.66
CA PRO A 314 -8.32 -19.90 22.34
C PRO A 314 -8.28 -19.65 23.86
N ASP A 315 -7.15 -19.93 24.51
CA ASP A 315 -6.97 -19.73 25.94
C ASP A 315 -6.83 -18.21 26.26
N LEU A 316 -6.03 -17.51 25.47
CA LEU A 316 -5.92 -16.05 25.56
C LEU A 316 -7.27 -15.37 25.34
N LEU A 317 -8.03 -15.82 24.35
CA LEU A 317 -9.37 -15.30 24.09
C LEU A 317 -10.29 -15.49 25.29
N ALA A 318 -10.29 -16.66 25.94
CA ALA A 318 -11.10 -16.93 27.11
C ALA A 318 -10.76 -15.98 28.27
N ASN A 319 -9.48 -15.70 28.48
CA ASN A 319 -9.02 -14.75 29.49
C ASN A 319 -9.48 -13.32 29.18
N VAL A 320 -9.33 -12.88 27.92
CA VAL A 320 -9.76 -11.54 27.46
C VAL A 320 -11.26 -11.37 27.58
N VAL A 321 -12.04 -12.37 27.18
CA VAL A 321 -13.49 -12.36 27.34
C VAL A 321 -13.87 -12.23 28.80
N GLY A 322 -13.22 -12.99 29.69
CA GLY A 322 -13.46 -12.90 31.12
C GLY A 322 -13.16 -11.51 31.71
N ALA A 323 -12.02 -10.93 31.33
CA ALA A 323 -11.62 -9.60 31.74
C ALA A 323 -12.58 -8.51 31.19
N TRP A 324 -12.95 -8.59 29.93
CA TRP A 324 -13.86 -7.65 29.30
C TRP A 324 -15.26 -7.66 29.96
N MET A 325 -15.79 -8.86 30.24
CA MET A 325 -17.11 -9.00 30.91
C MET A 325 -17.12 -8.45 32.33
N GLN A 326 -15.96 -8.35 32.97
CA GLN A 326 -15.81 -7.84 34.35
C GLN A 326 -15.33 -6.39 34.39
N ASP A 327 -15.19 -5.75 33.22
CA ASP A 327 -14.60 -4.39 33.11
C ASP A 327 -13.18 -4.30 33.72
N MET A 328 -12.40 -5.36 33.51
CA MET A 328 -11.04 -5.54 34.08
C MET A 328 -9.97 -5.57 32.97
N VAL A 329 -10.20 -4.91 31.84
CA VAL A 329 -9.20 -4.76 30.78
C VAL A 329 -8.03 -3.91 31.33
N PRO A 330 -6.78 -4.35 31.22
CA PRO A 330 -5.65 -3.62 31.77
C PRO A 330 -5.49 -2.21 31.16
N GLU A 331 -5.36 -1.18 32.01
CA GLU A 331 -5.11 0.20 31.57
C GLU A 331 -3.84 0.34 30.73
N GLN A 332 -2.83 -0.46 31.02
CA GLN A 332 -1.58 -0.49 30.28
C GLN A 332 -1.79 -0.88 28.80
N LEU A 333 -2.64 -1.89 28.55
CA LEU A 333 -3.03 -2.29 27.19
C LEU A 333 -3.70 -1.13 26.44
N ILE A 334 -4.65 -0.45 27.10
CA ILE A 334 -5.40 0.68 26.50
C ILE A 334 -4.43 1.84 26.19
N SER A 335 -3.55 2.16 27.11
CA SER A 335 -2.53 3.21 26.92
C SER A 335 -1.59 2.91 25.76
N ALA A 336 -1.12 1.67 25.64
CA ALA A 336 -0.27 1.25 24.53
C ALA A 336 -1.00 1.26 23.18
N MET A 337 -2.29 0.89 23.15
CA MET A 337 -3.13 1.03 21.95
C MET A 337 -3.29 2.49 21.53
N ASP A 338 -3.52 3.39 22.47
CA ASP A 338 -3.63 4.83 22.20
C ASP A 338 -2.32 5.41 21.67
N GLU A 339 -1.17 4.96 22.18
CA GLU A 339 0.13 5.34 21.64
C GLU A 339 0.30 4.93 20.17
N VAL A 340 -0.06 3.70 19.79
CA VAL A 340 -0.03 3.25 18.40
C VAL A 340 -0.95 4.11 17.54
N ASN A 341 -2.16 4.41 18.01
CA ASN A 341 -3.12 5.24 17.28
C ASN A 341 -2.58 6.63 16.96
N THR A 342 -1.78 7.23 17.84
CA THR A 342 -1.19 8.55 17.59
C THR A 342 -0.12 8.56 16.50
N LYS A 343 0.43 7.41 16.12
CA LYS A 343 1.55 7.31 15.16
C LYS A 343 1.08 7.34 13.70
N TYR A 344 -0.16 6.89 13.40
CA TYR A 344 -0.62 6.62 12.04
C TYR A 344 -1.87 7.42 11.66
N THR A 345 -2.03 8.62 12.23
CA THR A 345 -3.15 9.53 11.95
C THR A 345 -3.07 10.13 10.55
N VAL A 346 -4.23 10.62 10.06
CA VAL A 346 -4.31 11.34 8.77
C VAL A 346 -3.42 12.57 8.77
N ASP A 347 -3.39 13.36 9.84
CA ASP A 347 -2.56 14.57 9.94
C ASP A 347 -1.07 14.24 9.80
N LYS A 348 -0.59 13.19 10.49
CA LYS A 348 0.80 12.73 10.36
C LYS A 348 1.12 12.18 8.98
N TRP A 349 0.16 11.50 8.36
CA TRP A 349 0.30 11.04 6.99
C TRP A 349 0.50 12.20 6.03
N GLU A 350 -0.34 13.24 6.11
CA GLU A 350 -0.21 14.41 5.27
C GLU A 350 1.13 15.12 5.47
N GLU A 351 1.58 15.28 6.71
CA GLU A 351 2.89 15.83 7.04
C GLU A 351 4.04 14.98 6.46
N ASN A 352 3.98 13.67 6.61
CA ASN A 352 4.98 12.75 6.07
C ASN A 352 4.99 12.77 4.53
N VAL A 353 3.82 12.77 3.89
CA VAL A 353 3.71 12.88 2.43
C VAL A 353 4.32 14.20 1.97
N ASP A 354 4.00 15.32 2.62
CA ASP A 354 4.59 16.62 2.29
C ASP A 354 6.12 16.62 2.44
N GLY A 355 6.65 16.06 3.52
CA GLY A 355 8.09 15.96 3.75
C GLY A 355 8.81 15.11 2.71
N VAL A 356 8.29 13.92 2.42
CA VAL A 356 8.90 12.97 1.49
C VAL A 356 8.73 13.43 0.05
N MET A 357 7.49 13.76 -0.36
CA MET A 357 7.18 14.08 -1.75
C MET A 357 7.71 15.44 -2.17
N SER A 358 7.68 16.46 -1.31
CA SER A 358 8.29 17.75 -1.62
C SER A 358 9.79 17.62 -1.89
N THR A 359 10.48 16.78 -1.13
CA THR A 359 11.90 16.48 -1.39
C THR A 359 12.10 15.82 -2.75
N ILE A 360 11.32 14.78 -3.06
CA ILE A 360 11.40 14.05 -4.34
C ILE A 360 11.09 14.97 -5.51
N ILE A 361 10.04 15.77 -5.40
CA ILE A 361 9.60 16.69 -6.44
C ILE A 361 10.64 17.81 -6.65
N ASN A 362 11.14 18.41 -5.59
CA ASN A 362 12.18 19.46 -5.68
C ASN A 362 13.48 18.92 -6.30
N GLU A 363 13.89 17.69 -5.96
CA GLU A 363 15.03 17.03 -6.59
C GLU A 363 14.78 16.79 -8.08
N GLN A 364 13.55 16.39 -8.46
CA GLN A 364 13.16 16.18 -9.84
C GLN A 364 13.16 17.48 -10.64
N ILE A 365 12.59 18.55 -10.11
CA ILE A 365 12.58 19.87 -10.74
C ILE A 365 14.01 20.36 -10.98
N LYS A 366 14.89 20.26 -9.98
CA LYS A 366 16.30 20.66 -10.12
C LYS A 366 17.02 19.85 -11.19
N SER A 367 16.81 18.52 -11.20
CA SER A 367 17.40 17.64 -12.22
C SER A 367 16.89 17.99 -13.63
N PHE A 368 15.58 18.23 -13.75
CA PHE A 368 14.96 18.61 -15.01
C PHE A 368 15.48 19.98 -15.52
N GLU A 369 15.63 20.97 -14.65
CA GLU A 369 16.20 22.27 -15.02
C GLU A 369 17.66 22.19 -15.51
N GLN A 370 18.46 21.30 -14.90
CA GLN A 370 19.82 21.03 -15.38
C GLN A 370 19.80 20.48 -16.80
N ILE A 371 18.92 19.51 -17.08
CA ILE A 371 18.74 18.95 -18.42
C ILE A 371 18.29 20.05 -19.40
N LYS A 372 17.30 20.84 -19.03
CA LYS A 372 16.76 21.96 -19.82
C LYS A 372 17.83 22.99 -20.18
N ASN A 373 18.67 23.37 -19.20
CA ASN A 373 19.76 24.31 -19.41
C ASN A 373 20.85 23.74 -20.31
N SER A 374 21.20 22.48 -20.18
CA SER A 374 22.16 21.80 -21.05
C SER A 374 21.68 21.75 -22.50
N ILE A 375 20.40 21.47 -22.72
CA ILE A 375 19.78 21.48 -24.06
C ILE A 375 19.80 22.88 -24.66
N LYS A 376 19.41 23.91 -23.88
CA LYS A 376 19.46 25.30 -24.36
C LYS A 376 20.85 25.76 -24.77
N GLN A 377 21.88 25.42 -23.97
CA GLN A 377 23.27 25.72 -24.30
C GLN A 377 23.72 25.05 -25.60
N LYS A 378 23.33 23.80 -25.81
CA LYS A 378 23.65 23.04 -27.02
C LYS A 378 23.03 23.70 -28.26
N ILE A 379 21.72 24.02 -28.22
CA ILE A 379 21.03 24.73 -29.31
C ILE A 379 21.69 26.08 -29.62
N THR A 380 22.07 26.87 -28.57
CA THR A 380 22.71 28.17 -28.73
C THR A 380 24.10 28.07 -29.36
N ASN A 381 24.83 27.00 -29.10
CA ASN A 381 26.17 26.80 -29.67
C ASN A 381 26.09 26.34 -31.15
N GLU A 382 25.14 25.47 -31.48
CA GLU A 382 24.91 25.01 -32.86
C GLU A 382 24.45 26.17 -33.79
N THR A 383 23.61 27.10 -33.25
CA THR A 383 23.20 28.32 -34.01
C THR A 383 24.29 29.38 -34.18
N LYS A 384 25.44 29.25 -33.50
CA LYS A 384 26.58 30.20 -33.67
C LYS A 384 27.64 29.67 -34.60
N GLU A 385 27.60 28.36 -34.95
CA GLU A 385 28.54 27.72 -35.87
C GLU A 385 28.03 27.68 -37.32
N ASP A 386 26.73 27.99 -37.55
CA ASP A 386 26.09 28.23 -38.85
C ASP A 386 26.08 29.73 -39.17
#